data_53bb9c65097a6845e131f64bfd195009
#
_entry.id   53bb9c65097a6845e131f64bfd195009
#
_cell.length_a   1.000
_cell.length_b   1.000
_cell.length_c   1.000
_cell.angle_alpha   90.00
_cell.angle_beta   90.00
_cell.angle_gamma   90.00
#
_symmetry.space_group_name_H-M   'P 1'
#
loop_
_entity.id
_entity.type
_entity.pdbx_description
1 polymer ?
#
loop_
_entity_poly.entity_id
_entity_poly.type
_entity_poly.pdbx_seq_one_letter_code
_entity_poly.pdbx_strand_id
1 'polypeptide(L)'
;MSKFIFAVAIPLAAGSLSGFFTVTGVESWYQTINKPVWNPPNWLFGPVWTTLYVMMGVALFIIWKSDTSTELKKIAFTLFAIQLVLNFFWSFIFFNQHLVGWALIEMAVMWVFILLTIFSFAQVDKIAAWLLVPYISWVSFALILNYTIWKLN
;
A
#
# COMPACT_ATOMS: atom_id res chain seq x y z
N MET A 1 -10.26 -5.21 22.71
CA MET A 1 -11.06 -5.52 21.49
C MET A 1 -11.22 -4.29 20.57
N SER A 2 -11.60 -3.12 21.09
CA SER A 2 -11.78 -1.90 20.29
C SER A 2 -10.53 -1.46 19.50
N LYS A 3 -9.35 -1.40 20.14
CA LYS A 3 -8.09 -1.01 19.46
C LYS A 3 -7.74 -1.89 18.25
N PHE A 4 -8.01 -3.20 18.33
CA PHE A 4 -7.78 -4.12 17.21
C PHE A 4 -8.70 -3.78 16.03
N ILE A 5 -9.98 -3.60 16.31
CA ILE A 5 -10.97 -3.25 15.27
C ILE A 5 -10.57 -1.93 14.58
N PHE A 6 -10.22 -0.89 15.34
CA PHE A 6 -9.79 0.39 14.77
C PHE A 6 -8.49 0.26 13.95
N ALA A 7 -7.51 -0.47 14.45
CA ALA A 7 -6.24 -0.65 13.76
C ALA A 7 -6.40 -1.36 12.41
N VAL A 8 -7.30 -2.34 12.32
CA VAL A 8 -7.58 -3.06 11.06
C VAL A 8 -8.53 -2.26 10.17
N ALA A 9 -9.49 -1.55 10.75
CA ALA A 9 -10.45 -0.76 9.99
C ALA A 9 -9.81 0.41 9.22
N ILE A 10 -8.76 1.05 9.77
CA ILE A 10 -8.09 2.20 9.13
C ILE A 10 -7.49 1.82 7.77
N PRO A 11 -6.61 0.81 7.64
CA PRO A 11 -6.07 0.43 6.34
C PRO A 11 -7.15 -0.12 5.40
N LEU A 12 -8.12 -0.89 5.91
CA LEU A 12 -9.22 -1.42 5.10
C LEU A 12 -10.11 -0.31 4.55
N ALA A 13 -10.42 0.73 5.34
CA ALA A 13 -11.18 1.88 4.85
C ALA A 13 -10.43 2.64 3.77
N ALA A 14 -9.14 2.92 3.97
CA ALA A 14 -8.29 3.54 2.95
C ALA A 14 -8.24 2.67 1.69
N GLY A 15 -8.07 1.36 1.84
CA GLY A 15 -8.07 0.40 0.74
C GLY A 15 -9.40 0.30 0.01
N SER A 16 -10.52 0.36 0.71
CA SER A 16 -11.85 0.35 0.08
C SER A 16 -12.09 1.60 -0.76
N LEU A 17 -11.70 2.77 -0.27
CA LEU A 17 -11.77 4.02 -1.01
C LEU A 17 -10.85 4.01 -2.24
N SER A 18 -9.62 3.56 -2.06
CA SER A 18 -8.65 3.38 -3.15
C SER A 18 -9.14 2.33 -4.16
N GLY A 19 -9.74 1.24 -3.67
CA GLY A 19 -10.30 0.15 -4.48
C GLY A 19 -11.40 0.62 -5.42
N PHE A 20 -12.16 1.63 -5.06
CA PHE A 20 -13.18 2.23 -5.94
C PHE A 20 -12.55 2.76 -7.23
N PHE A 21 -11.46 3.52 -7.15
CA PHE A 21 -10.73 4.01 -8.33
C PHE A 21 -10.07 2.87 -9.12
N THR A 22 -9.55 1.85 -8.41
CA THR A 22 -8.92 0.69 -9.04
C THR A 22 -9.94 -0.10 -9.86
N VAL A 23 -11.09 -0.46 -9.28
CA VAL A 23 -12.13 -1.25 -9.97
C VAL A 23 -12.67 -0.51 -11.17
N THR A 24 -13.05 0.76 -11.02
CA THR A 24 -13.59 1.56 -12.14
C THR A 24 -12.56 1.77 -13.24
N GLY A 25 -11.28 1.98 -12.90
CA GLY A 25 -10.21 2.15 -13.86
C GLY A 25 -9.84 0.85 -14.58
N VAL A 26 -9.80 -0.27 -13.86
CA VAL A 26 -9.48 -1.60 -14.42
C VAL A 26 -10.53 -2.07 -15.43
N GLU A 27 -11.80 -1.79 -15.18
CA GLU A 27 -12.89 -2.17 -16.09
C GLU A 27 -13.05 -1.25 -17.30
N SER A 28 -12.36 -0.11 -17.32
CA SER A 28 -12.46 0.89 -18.39
C SER A 28 -11.11 1.18 -19.06
N TRP A 29 -10.42 2.22 -18.61
CA TRP A 29 -9.18 2.71 -19.22
C TRP A 29 -8.04 1.70 -19.20
N TYR A 30 -7.86 0.95 -18.12
CA TYR A 30 -6.77 -0.03 -18.00
C TYR A 30 -6.82 -1.15 -19.05
N GLN A 31 -8.01 -1.45 -19.57
CA GLN A 31 -8.17 -2.41 -20.66
C GLN A 31 -7.63 -1.88 -22.00
N THR A 32 -7.59 -0.57 -22.19
CA THR A 32 -7.22 0.07 -23.46
C THR A 32 -5.71 0.29 -23.61
N ILE A 33 -4.94 0.25 -22.53
CA ILE A 33 -3.50 0.50 -22.56
C ILE A 33 -2.68 -0.76 -22.83
N ASN A 34 -1.47 -0.55 -23.36
CA ASN A 34 -0.50 -1.63 -23.56
C ASN A 34 0.07 -2.10 -22.21
N LYS A 35 0.07 -3.41 -22.02
CA LYS A 35 0.54 -4.07 -20.78
C LYS A 35 1.54 -5.17 -21.13
N PRO A 36 2.52 -5.47 -20.24
CA PRO A 36 3.42 -6.58 -20.47
C PRO A 36 2.66 -7.92 -20.41
N VAL A 37 3.21 -8.94 -21.08
CA VAL A 37 2.61 -10.29 -21.11
C VAL A 37 2.49 -10.95 -19.72
N TRP A 38 3.31 -10.50 -18.77
CA TRP A 38 3.32 -10.95 -17.36
C TRP A 38 2.41 -10.10 -16.47
N ASN A 39 1.55 -9.23 -17.04
CA ASN A 39 0.59 -8.47 -16.25
C ASN A 39 -0.36 -9.40 -15.49
N PRO A 40 -0.53 -9.23 -14.16
CA PRO A 40 -1.45 -10.07 -13.40
C PRO A 40 -2.89 -9.97 -13.92
N PRO A 41 -3.67 -11.04 -13.82
CA PRO A 41 -5.10 -10.97 -14.14
C PRO A 41 -5.81 -9.99 -13.19
N ASN A 42 -6.78 -9.25 -13.70
CA ASN A 42 -7.46 -8.18 -12.97
C ASN A 42 -8.09 -8.65 -11.64
N TRP A 43 -8.62 -9.87 -11.60
CA TRP A 43 -9.24 -10.43 -10.38
C TRP A 43 -8.27 -10.60 -9.21
N LEU A 44 -6.96 -10.70 -9.49
CA LEU A 44 -5.94 -10.93 -8.46
C LEU A 44 -5.72 -9.70 -7.56
N PHE A 45 -5.90 -8.49 -8.10
CA PHE A 45 -5.63 -7.26 -7.37
C PHE A 45 -6.49 -7.13 -6.09
N GLY A 46 -7.78 -7.46 -6.17
CA GLY A 46 -8.69 -7.36 -5.02
C GLY A 46 -8.25 -8.21 -3.82
N PRO A 47 -8.14 -9.54 -3.96
CA PRO A 47 -7.70 -10.42 -2.88
C PRO A 47 -6.33 -10.07 -2.32
N VAL A 48 -5.36 -9.74 -3.17
CA VAL A 48 -4.00 -9.36 -2.73
C VAL A 48 -4.05 -8.11 -1.87
N TRP A 49 -4.65 -7.04 -2.35
CA TRP A 49 -4.72 -5.78 -1.61
C TRP A 49 -5.50 -5.91 -0.30
N THR A 50 -6.62 -6.65 -0.30
CA THR A 50 -7.38 -6.91 0.92
C THR A 50 -6.52 -7.61 1.97
N THR A 51 -5.79 -8.65 1.57
CA THR A 51 -4.87 -9.36 2.47
C THR A 51 -3.79 -8.43 3.02
N LEU A 52 -3.18 -7.61 2.17
CA LEU A 52 -2.15 -6.65 2.58
C LEU A 52 -2.69 -5.61 3.57
N TYR A 53 -3.89 -5.07 3.35
CA TYR A 53 -4.50 -4.12 4.29
C TYR A 53 -4.82 -4.76 5.65
N VAL A 54 -5.27 -6.01 5.68
CA VAL A 54 -5.46 -6.75 6.94
C VAL A 54 -4.11 -6.92 7.66
N MET A 55 -3.06 -7.32 6.95
CA MET A 55 -1.71 -7.48 7.54
C MET A 55 -1.17 -6.16 8.08
N MET A 56 -1.35 -5.04 7.35
CA MET A 56 -1.01 -3.70 7.83
C MET A 56 -1.76 -3.34 9.13
N GLY A 57 -3.06 -3.67 9.19
CA GLY A 57 -3.88 -3.41 10.38
C GLY A 57 -3.43 -4.21 11.59
N VAL A 58 -3.06 -5.48 11.41
CA VAL A 58 -2.51 -6.33 12.46
C VAL A 58 -1.15 -5.78 12.93
N ALA A 59 -0.28 -5.39 12.01
CA ALA A 59 1.01 -4.78 12.33
C ALA A 59 0.82 -3.48 13.13
N LEU A 60 -0.09 -2.60 12.70
CA LEU A 60 -0.44 -1.37 13.40
C LEU A 60 -0.96 -1.63 14.83
N PHE A 61 -1.80 -2.66 15.00
CA PHE A 61 -2.29 -3.06 16.31
C PHE A 61 -1.18 -3.51 17.26
N ILE A 62 -0.22 -4.29 16.77
CA ILE A 62 0.94 -4.74 17.56
C ILE A 62 1.72 -3.52 18.08
N ILE A 63 2.02 -2.55 17.21
CA ILE A 63 2.69 -1.30 17.59
C ILE A 63 1.87 -0.51 18.61
N TRP A 64 0.56 -0.41 18.39
CA TRP A 64 -0.33 0.32 19.30
C TRP A 64 -0.35 -0.27 20.71
N LYS A 65 -0.34 -1.61 20.80
CA LYS A 65 -0.39 -2.34 22.07
C LYS A 65 0.97 -2.42 22.78
N SER A 66 2.08 -2.21 22.08
CA SER A 66 3.43 -2.36 22.67
C SER A 66 3.67 -1.39 23.83
N ASP A 67 4.55 -1.77 24.77
CA ASP A 67 4.98 -0.93 25.91
C ASP A 67 6.27 -0.16 25.58
N THR A 68 6.42 0.32 24.35
CA THR A 68 7.55 1.13 23.92
C THR A 68 7.36 2.61 24.23
N SER A 69 8.43 3.41 24.06
CA SER A 69 8.38 4.85 24.30
C SER A 69 7.37 5.57 23.39
N THR A 70 6.80 6.65 23.89
CA THR A 70 5.85 7.49 23.14
C THR A 70 6.47 8.04 21.85
N GLU A 71 7.75 8.37 21.87
CA GLU A 71 8.44 8.92 20.69
C GLU A 71 8.58 7.88 19.57
N LEU A 72 8.97 6.64 19.89
CA LEU A 72 9.04 5.56 18.90
C LEU A 72 7.66 5.28 18.31
N LYS A 73 6.60 5.28 19.13
CA LYS A 73 5.22 5.13 18.63
C LYS A 73 4.81 6.27 17.69
N LYS A 74 5.11 7.51 18.05
CA LYS A 74 4.79 8.67 17.20
C LYS A 74 5.46 8.55 15.83
N ILE A 75 6.75 8.20 15.79
CA ILE A 75 7.48 8.00 14.53
C ILE A 75 6.84 6.88 13.73
N ALA A 76 6.58 5.73 14.35
CA ALA A 76 5.97 4.58 13.71
C ALA A 76 4.60 4.91 13.10
N PHE A 77 3.72 5.58 13.85
CA PHE A 77 2.39 5.97 13.37
C PHE A 77 2.45 7.03 12.28
N THR A 78 3.37 8.00 12.38
CA THR A 78 3.54 9.04 11.36
C THR A 78 3.97 8.44 10.04
N LEU A 79 5.01 7.59 10.04
CA LEU A 79 5.50 6.92 8.83
C LEU A 79 4.42 6.00 8.23
N PHE A 80 3.70 5.26 9.07
CA PHE A 80 2.59 4.42 8.64
C PHE A 80 1.46 5.25 8.00
N ALA A 81 1.09 6.38 8.59
CA ALA A 81 0.06 7.25 8.05
C ALA A 81 0.47 7.85 6.70
N ILE A 82 1.71 8.29 6.56
CA ILE A 82 2.22 8.86 5.31
C ILE A 82 2.17 7.82 4.18
N GLN A 83 2.69 6.60 4.40
CA GLN A 83 2.65 5.57 3.36
C GLN A 83 1.23 5.14 3.00
N LEU A 84 0.29 5.14 3.96
CA LEU A 84 -1.11 4.80 3.71
C LEU A 84 -1.82 5.86 2.86
N VAL A 85 -1.54 7.14 3.12
CA VAL A 85 -2.04 8.27 2.31
C VAL A 85 -1.48 8.19 0.89
N LEU A 86 -0.18 7.94 0.73
CA LEU A 86 0.43 7.74 -0.58
C LEU A 86 -0.19 6.53 -1.31
N ASN A 87 -0.42 5.44 -0.62
CA ASN A 87 -1.08 4.26 -1.19
C ASN A 87 -2.47 4.58 -1.77
N PHE A 88 -3.26 5.39 -1.06
CA PHE A 88 -4.55 5.87 -1.56
C PHE A 88 -4.38 6.73 -2.82
N PHE A 89 -3.47 7.70 -2.80
CA PHE A 89 -3.27 8.63 -3.92
C PHE A 89 -2.70 7.97 -5.17
N TRP A 90 -1.88 6.90 -5.03
CA TRP A 90 -1.39 6.16 -6.18
C TRP A 90 -2.54 5.64 -7.07
N SER A 91 -3.53 4.99 -6.47
CA SER A 91 -4.69 4.48 -7.23
C SER A 91 -5.46 5.61 -7.92
N PHE A 92 -5.62 6.75 -7.25
CA PHE A 92 -6.25 7.92 -7.83
C PHE A 92 -5.45 8.47 -9.03
N ILE A 93 -4.14 8.64 -8.88
CA ILE A 93 -3.28 9.18 -9.95
C ILE A 93 -3.23 8.21 -11.14
N PHE A 94 -3.10 6.90 -10.88
CA PHE A 94 -2.96 5.89 -11.92
C PHE A 94 -4.28 5.61 -12.64
N PHE A 95 -5.33 5.26 -11.90
CA PHE A 95 -6.59 4.78 -12.49
C PHE A 95 -7.61 5.87 -12.78
N ASN A 96 -7.59 6.98 -12.06
CA ASN A 96 -8.55 8.07 -12.28
C ASN A 96 -7.96 9.18 -13.14
N GLN A 97 -6.74 9.64 -12.86
CA GLN A 97 -6.09 10.69 -13.62
C GLN A 97 -5.33 10.17 -14.86
N HIS A 98 -5.10 8.87 -14.95
CA HIS A 98 -4.35 8.21 -16.05
C HIS A 98 -2.90 8.73 -16.21
N LEU A 99 -2.33 9.28 -15.14
CA LEU A 99 -0.99 9.88 -15.12
C LEU A 99 0.07 8.84 -14.74
N VAL A 100 0.32 7.86 -15.63
CA VAL A 100 1.16 6.69 -15.37
C VAL A 100 2.58 7.07 -14.91
N GLY A 101 3.19 8.11 -15.50
CA GLY A 101 4.52 8.58 -15.12
C GLY A 101 4.55 9.24 -13.74
N TRP A 102 3.55 10.05 -13.38
CA TRP A 102 3.42 10.63 -12.05
C TRP A 102 3.11 9.57 -10.99
N ALA A 103 2.26 8.60 -11.33
CA ALA A 103 1.99 7.44 -10.47
C ALA A 103 3.26 6.64 -10.18
N LEU A 104 4.17 6.52 -11.16
CA LEU A 104 5.46 5.85 -10.98
C LEU A 104 6.35 6.59 -9.95
N ILE A 105 6.44 7.91 -10.06
CA ILE A 105 7.22 8.74 -9.11
C ILE A 105 6.62 8.63 -7.70
N GLU A 106 5.31 8.76 -7.61
CA GLU A 106 4.58 8.68 -6.34
C GLU A 106 4.76 7.31 -5.68
N MET A 107 4.67 6.21 -6.45
CA MET A 107 4.89 4.86 -5.96
C MET A 107 6.34 4.65 -5.48
N ALA A 108 7.33 5.25 -6.14
CA ALA A 108 8.71 5.20 -5.67
C ALA A 108 8.88 5.89 -4.32
N VAL A 109 8.25 7.05 -4.12
CA VAL A 109 8.22 7.75 -2.83
C VAL A 109 7.49 6.90 -1.78
N MET A 110 6.33 6.35 -2.10
CA MET A 110 5.59 5.44 -1.23
C MET A 110 6.44 4.24 -0.81
N TRP A 111 7.17 3.62 -1.73
CA TRP A 111 8.06 2.50 -1.45
C TRP A 111 9.10 2.85 -0.38
N VAL A 112 9.71 4.04 -0.47
CA VAL A 112 10.65 4.52 0.55
C VAL A 112 9.97 4.65 1.92
N PHE A 113 8.75 5.22 1.98
CA PHE A 113 8.02 5.36 3.23
C PHE A 113 7.56 4.01 3.80
N ILE A 114 7.26 3.01 2.97
CA ILE A 114 7.00 1.64 3.44
C ILE A 114 8.27 1.06 4.08
N LEU A 115 9.42 1.22 3.44
CA LEU A 115 10.70 0.75 3.97
C LEU A 115 11.04 1.41 5.31
N LEU A 116 10.88 2.73 5.42
CA LEU A 116 11.06 3.47 6.67
C LEU A 116 10.08 3.00 7.76
N THR A 117 8.84 2.70 7.40
CA THR A 117 7.85 2.14 8.31
C THR A 117 8.30 0.77 8.83
N ILE A 118 8.79 -0.10 7.96
CA ILE A 118 9.31 -1.43 8.35
C ILE A 118 10.46 -1.29 9.35
N PHE A 119 11.42 -0.41 9.09
CA PHE A 119 12.53 -0.17 10.02
C PHE A 119 12.07 0.41 11.35
N SER A 120 11.14 1.34 11.34
CA SER A 120 10.56 1.92 12.56
C SER A 120 9.79 0.87 13.36
N PHE A 121 8.99 0.03 12.69
CA PHE A 121 8.27 -1.06 13.34
C PHE A 121 9.23 -2.09 13.94
N ALA A 122 10.32 -2.42 13.25
CA ALA A 122 11.33 -3.38 13.73
C ALA A 122 12.02 -2.93 15.03
N GLN A 123 12.09 -1.63 15.29
CA GLN A 123 12.61 -1.09 16.55
C GLN A 123 11.65 -1.30 17.73
N VAL A 124 10.37 -1.51 17.44
CA VAL A 124 9.32 -1.72 18.44
C VAL A 124 8.97 -3.20 18.56
N ASP A 125 8.68 -3.85 17.44
CA ASP A 125 8.29 -5.26 17.35
C ASP A 125 8.65 -5.84 15.99
N LYS A 126 9.44 -6.92 16.00
CA LYS A 126 9.90 -7.57 14.77
C LYS A 126 8.77 -8.26 14.00
N ILE A 127 7.75 -8.77 14.69
CA ILE A 127 6.60 -9.43 14.05
C ILE A 127 5.80 -8.40 13.26
N ALA A 128 5.57 -7.21 13.84
CA ALA A 128 4.91 -6.12 13.15
C ALA A 128 5.66 -5.69 11.88
N ALA A 129 7.00 -5.63 11.93
CA ALA A 129 7.83 -5.33 10.76
C ALA A 129 7.71 -6.43 9.68
N TRP A 130 7.78 -7.70 10.07
CA TRP A 130 7.66 -8.83 9.13
C TRP A 130 6.30 -8.89 8.43
N LEU A 131 5.23 -8.48 9.09
CA LEU A 131 3.89 -8.39 8.50
C LEU A 131 3.81 -7.38 7.34
N LEU A 132 4.72 -6.41 7.27
CA LEU A 132 4.80 -5.44 6.18
C LEU A 132 5.72 -5.89 5.02
N VAL A 133 6.47 -6.99 5.16
CA VAL A 133 7.36 -7.50 4.11
C VAL A 133 6.60 -7.95 2.86
N PRO A 134 5.48 -8.69 2.95
CA PRO A 134 4.67 -8.99 1.76
C PRO A 134 4.16 -7.73 1.05
N TYR A 135 3.86 -6.68 1.80
CA TYR A 135 3.41 -5.41 1.25
C TYR A 135 4.50 -4.72 0.42
N ILE A 136 5.71 -4.56 0.95
CA ILE A 136 6.80 -3.95 0.18
C ILE A 136 7.20 -4.82 -1.01
N SER A 137 7.11 -6.14 -0.90
CA SER A 137 7.36 -7.07 -2.01
C SER A 137 6.34 -6.87 -3.14
N TRP A 138 5.07 -6.75 -2.81
CA TRP A 138 4.02 -6.46 -3.79
C TRP A 138 4.18 -5.09 -4.44
N VAL A 139 4.49 -4.06 -3.66
CA VAL A 139 4.74 -2.71 -4.19
C VAL A 139 5.98 -2.67 -5.06
N SER A 140 7.03 -3.43 -4.74
CA SER A 140 8.22 -3.56 -5.60
C SER A 140 7.87 -4.16 -6.95
N PHE A 141 7.05 -5.21 -6.97
CA PHE A 141 6.51 -5.78 -8.22
C PHE A 141 5.64 -4.76 -8.97
N ALA A 142 4.74 -4.08 -8.28
CA ALA A 142 3.86 -3.07 -8.86
C ALA A 142 4.65 -1.86 -9.43
N LEU A 143 5.77 -1.50 -8.81
CA LEU A 143 6.66 -0.44 -9.29
C LEU A 143 7.28 -0.81 -10.65
N ILE A 144 7.75 -2.05 -10.80
CA ILE A 144 8.29 -2.57 -12.05
C ILE A 144 7.17 -2.64 -13.11
N LEU A 145 5.98 -3.07 -12.73
CA LEU A 145 4.82 -3.12 -13.61
C LEU A 145 4.42 -1.72 -14.09
N ASN A 146 4.31 -0.75 -13.18
CA ASN A 146 3.99 0.65 -13.50
C ASN A 146 5.04 1.26 -14.45
N TYR A 147 6.34 1.02 -14.18
CA TYR A 147 7.42 1.45 -15.07
C TYR A 147 7.29 0.83 -16.47
N THR A 148 7.02 -0.45 -16.56
CA THR A 148 6.87 -1.15 -17.83
C THR A 148 5.66 -0.62 -18.62
N ILE A 149 4.53 -0.41 -17.94
CA ILE A 149 3.34 0.18 -18.57
C ILE A 149 3.65 1.60 -19.06
N TRP A 150 4.35 2.41 -18.27
CA TRP A 150 4.76 3.75 -18.70
C TRP A 150 5.64 3.73 -19.96
N LYS A 151 6.53 2.74 -20.09
CA LYS A 151 7.39 2.59 -21.26
C LYS A 151 6.66 2.09 -22.51
N LEU A 152 5.57 1.35 -22.35
CA LEU A 152 4.78 0.78 -23.43
C LEU A 152 3.71 1.75 -23.99
N ASN A 153 3.46 2.84 -23.28
CA ASN A 153 2.44 3.83 -23.65
C ASN A 153 3.03 5.24 -23.73
#